data_08434e94403d0cedd344b3a57e33a3ef
#
_entry.id   08434e94403d0cedd344b3a57e33a3ef
#
_cell.length_a   1.000
_cell.length_b   1.000
_cell.length_c   1.000
_cell.angle_alpha   90.00
_cell.angle_beta   90.00
_cell.angle_gamma   90.00
#
_symmetry.space_group_name_H-M   'P 1'
#
loop_
_entity.id
_entity.type
_entity.pdbx_description
1 polymer ?
#
loop_
_entity_poly.entity_id
_entity_poly.type
_entity_poly.pdbx_seq_one_letter_code
_entity_poly.pdbx_strand_id
1 'polypeptide(L)'
;MPTTKFSRRTLLTAGSALAVLPFLRALPVQAREPRQTVDIKDYPADDGIASFKQAFGDGQTVVVPPGWVCENINAAITIPAGKTLWVQGTVRGNGRGRFILQDGCQVVGEQGGSLHNVTLDVRGSDCVIKGVTMSGFGPVAQIFIGGKEPQVMRNLIIDDITVTHANYAILRQGFHNQMDGARITHSRFSDLQGDAIEWNVAIHDRDILISDHVIERIDCTNGKINWGIGIGLAGSTYDNSYPEDQAVKNFVVANITGSDCRQLVHVENGKHFVIRNVKAKNITPDFSKNAGIDNATIAIYGCDNFVIDNIDMTNSAGMLIGLWRR
;
A
#
# COMPACT_ATOMS: atom_id res chain seq x y z
N MET A 1 6.18 37.70 -2.44
CA MET A 1 5.46 37.47 -1.16
C MET A 1 6.41 36.71 -0.24
N PRO A 2 6.62 37.09 1.01
CA PRO A 2 7.59 36.44 1.88
C PRO A 2 7.09 35.05 2.27
N THR A 3 7.93 34.04 2.10
CA THR A 3 7.70 32.66 2.53
C THR A 3 7.79 32.58 4.04
N THR A 4 6.68 32.44 4.71
CA THR A 4 6.62 32.21 6.15
C THR A 4 6.94 30.73 6.40
N LYS A 5 8.16 30.44 6.87
CA LYS A 5 8.50 29.13 7.42
C LYS A 5 7.91 29.02 8.82
N PHE A 6 6.86 28.25 8.96
CA PHE A 6 6.36 27.83 10.29
C PHE A 6 7.00 26.51 10.67
N SER A 7 8.08 26.57 11.42
CA SER A 7 8.58 25.43 12.17
C SER A 7 7.99 25.50 13.57
N ARG A 8 6.92 24.78 13.85
CA ARG A 8 6.42 24.58 15.20
C ARG A 8 6.38 23.10 15.51
N ARG A 9 7.21 22.68 16.47
CA ARG A 9 6.99 21.42 17.18
C ARG A 9 5.66 21.50 17.88
N THR A 10 4.62 20.87 17.34
CA THR A 10 3.31 20.78 17.98
C THR A 10 3.18 19.36 18.52
N LEU A 11 3.33 19.23 19.84
CA LEU A 11 3.02 18.01 20.56
C LEU A 11 1.54 18.06 20.92
N LEU A 12 0.68 17.32 20.23
CA LEU A 12 -0.70 17.10 20.62
C LEU A 12 -0.80 15.73 21.29
N THR A 13 -0.79 15.71 22.63
CA THR A 13 -1.07 14.51 23.41
C THR A 13 -2.53 14.50 23.82
N ALA A 14 -3.33 13.65 23.22
CA ALA A 14 -4.68 13.36 23.69
C ALA A 14 -4.65 12.02 24.46
N GLY A 15 -4.59 12.11 25.78
CA GLY A 15 -4.68 10.95 26.69
C GLY A 15 -3.34 10.36 27.13
N SER A 16 -3.16 10.30 28.43
CA SER A 16 -1.96 9.80 29.12
C SER A 16 -1.87 8.28 29.04
N ALA A 17 -1.05 7.77 28.14
CA ALA A 17 -0.23 6.56 28.30
C ALA A 17 0.70 6.43 27.10
N LEU A 18 1.94 6.81 27.26
CA LEU A 18 3.03 6.30 26.40
C LEU A 18 3.16 4.79 26.66
N ALA A 19 2.30 4.00 26.04
CA ALA A 19 2.61 2.61 25.82
C ALA A 19 3.73 2.60 24.79
N VAL A 20 4.94 2.34 25.24
CA VAL A 20 6.07 2.01 24.37
C VAL A 20 5.61 0.82 23.55
N LEU A 21 5.23 1.08 22.28
CA LEU A 21 4.95 0.02 21.33
C LEU A 21 6.16 -0.91 21.33
N PRO A 22 5.99 -2.20 21.59
CA PRO A 22 7.09 -3.14 21.48
C PRO A 22 7.64 -2.98 20.06
N PHE A 23 8.92 -2.64 19.95
CA PHE A 23 9.61 -2.56 18.67
C PHE A 23 9.33 -3.85 17.92
N LEU A 24 8.61 -3.75 16.80
CA LEU A 24 8.51 -4.84 15.84
C LEU A 24 9.95 -5.20 15.48
N ARG A 25 10.45 -6.29 16.08
CA ARG A 25 11.78 -6.79 15.76
C ARG A 25 11.79 -7.07 14.27
N ALA A 26 12.74 -6.48 13.57
CA ALA A 26 13.02 -6.86 12.21
C ALA A 26 13.33 -8.37 12.23
N LEU A 27 12.39 -9.18 11.78
CA LEU A 27 12.69 -10.58 11.50
C LEU A 27 13.68 -10.57 10.34
N PRO A 28 14.86 -11.17 10.47
CA PRO A 28 15.76 -11.30 9.35
C PRO A 28 15.01 -12.07 8.26
N VAL A 29 14.86 -11.45 7.10
CA VAL A 29 14.45 -12.16 5.89
C VAL A 29 15.61 -13.11 5.57
N GLN A 30 15.56 -14.32 6.07
CA GLN A 30 16.49 -15.36 5.62
C GLN A 30 16.17 -15.64 4.16
N ALA A 31 17.09 -15.25 3.28
CA ALA A 31 17.09 -15.76 1.92
C ALA A 31 17.20 -17.28 2.00
N ARG A 32 16.09 -17.97 1.71
CA ARG A 32 16.13 -19.43 1.53
C ARG A 32 17.01 -19.75 0.33
N GLU A 33 17.86 -20.75 0.48
CA GLU A 33 18.64 -21.30 -0.63
C GLU A 33 17.75 -21.59 -1.85
N PRO A 34 18.21 -21.30 -3.07
CA PRO A 34 17.42 -21.50 -4.29
C PRO A 34 17.12 -22.98 -4.49
N ARG A 35 15.94 -23.41 -4.08
CA ARG A 35 15.38 -24.70 -4.48
C ARG A 35 14.89 -24.54 -5.90
N GLN A 36 15.32 -25.41 -6.78
CA GLN A 36 14.97 -25.55 -8.21
C GLN A 36 14.38 -24.26 -8.86
N THR A 37 15.25 -23.48 -9.45
CA THR A 37 14.89 -22.30 -10.22
C THR A 37 14.60 -22.72 -11.67
N VAL A 38 13.49 -22.24 -12.22
CA VAL A 38 13.11 -22.45 -13.62
C VAL A 38 12.94 -21.10 -14.32
N ASP A 39 13.29 -21.06 -15.59
CA ASP A 39 13.15 -19.85 -16.40
C ASP A 39 11.84 -19.91 -17.20
N ILE A 40 11.04 -18.85 -17.14
CA ILE A 40 9.74 -18.81 -17.84
C ILE A 40 9.87 -18.96 -19.35
N LYS A 41 11.01 -18.56 -19.95
CA LYS A 41 11.25 -18.69 -21.40
C LYS A 41 11.34 -20.14 -21.87
N ASP A 42 11.58 -21.10 -20.98
CA ASP A 42 11.68 -22.52 -21.31
C ASP A 42 10.29 -23.19 -21.45
N TYR A 43 9.22 -22.40 -21.24
CA TYR A 43 7.82 -22.83 -21.35
C TYR A 43 7.14 -22.21 -22.58
N PRO A 44 6.02 -22.78 -23.06
CA PRO A 44 5.36 -22.31 -24.29
C PRO A 44 5.03 -20.81 -24.23
N ALA A 45 5.54 -20.04 -25.19
CA ALA A 45 5.40 -18.57 -25.21
C ALA A 45 4.02 -18.06 -25.61
N ASP A 46 3.18 -18.89 -26.26
CA ASP A 46 1.92 -18.48 -26.86
C ASP A 46 0.82 -18.21 -25.83
N ASP A 47 0.91 -18.81 -24.64
CA ASP A 47 0.00 -18.60 -23.51
C ASP A 47 0.79 -18.37 -22.22
N GLY A 48 1.01 -17.11 -21.89
CA GLY A 48 1.74 -16.74 -20.68
C GLY A 48 1.10 -17.30 -19.38
N ILE A 49 -0.21 -17.54 -19.36
CA ILE A 49 -0.90 -18.13 -18.20
C ILE A 49 -0.55 -19.61 -18.06
N ALA A 50 -0.59 -20.36 -19.16
CA ALA A 50 -0.21 -21.77 -19.16
C ALA A 50 1.26 -21.94 -18.78
N SER A 51 2.13 -21.08 -19.35
CA SER A 51 3.57 -21.05 -19.05
C SER A 51 3.84 -20.89 -17.55
N PHE A 52 3.25 -19.88 -16.91
CA PHE A 52 3.43 -19.68 -15.46
C PHE A 52 2.85 -20.83 -14.63
N LYS A 53 1.69 -21.37 -14.99
CA LYS A 53 1.11 -22.52 -14.27
C LYS A 53 2.02 -23.73 -14.31
N GLN A 54 2.58 -24.04 -15.49
CA GLN A 54 3.51 -25.13 -15.65
C GLN A 54 4.83 -24.87 -14.92
N ALA A 55 5.41 -23.66 -15.08
CA ALA A 55 6.66 -23.28 -14.41
C ALA A 55 6.52 -23.35 -12.88
N PHE A 56 5.40 -22.90 -12.31
CA PHE A 56 5.11 -23.07 -10.88
C PHE A 56 4.82 -24.53 -10.50
N GLY A 57 4.42 -25.40 -11.43
CA GLY A 57 4.36 -26.84 -11.21
C GLY A 57 5.76 -27.42 -11.00
N ASP A 58 6.70 -27.04 -11.85
CA ASP A 58 8.02 -27.63 -11.95
C ASP A 58 9.06 -27.01 -10.99
N GLY A 59 8.99 -25.69 -10.74
CA GLY A 59 9.98 -24.95 -9.96
C GLY A 59 9.48 -24.38 -8.63
N GLN A 60 10.41 -24.15 -7.71
CA GLN A 60 10.20 -23.41 -6.49
C GLN A 60 10.29 -21.89 -6.73
N THR A 61 11.19 -21.48 -7.62
CA THR A 61 11.37 -20.12 -8.09
C THR A 61 11.19 -20.08 -9.59
N VAL A 62 10.26 -19.22 -10.05
CA VAL A 62 10.04 -18.94 -11.47
C VAL A 62 10.65 -17.59 -11.78
N VAL A 63 11.59 -17.56 -12.74
CA VAL A 63 12.30 -16.34 -13.16
C VAL A 63 11.71 -15.83 -14.46
N VAL A 64 11.42 -14.53 -14.50
CA VAL A 64 11.25 -13.77 -15.74
C VAL A 64 12.59 -13.08 -16.01
N PRO A 65 13.41 -13.57 -16.94
CA PRO A 65 14.80 -13.12 -17.06
C PRO A 65 14.93 -11.72 -17.65
N PRO A 66 16.09 -11.06 -17.48
CA PRO A 66 16.33 -9.73 -18.03
C PRO A 66 16.09 -9.67 -19.54
N GLY A 67 15.45 -8.58 -19.99
CA GLY A 67 15.14 -8.38 -21.40
C GLY A 67 13.99 -9.24 -21.95
N TRP A 68 13.47 -10.18 -21.19
CA TRP A 68 12.31 -10.97 -21.58
C TRP A 68 11.01 -10.23 -21.29
N VAL A 69 10.05 -10.35 -22.21
CA VAL A 69 8.70 -9.82 -22.05
C VAL A 69 7.70 -10.95 -22.10
N CYS A 70 7.03 -11.20 -20.99
CA CYS A 70 5.93 -12.15 -20.93
C CYS A 70 4.61 -11.39 -21.12
N GLU A 71 3.95 -11.63 -22.24
CA GLU A 71 2.72 -10.95 -22.65
C GLU A 71 1.46 -11.74 -22.27
N ASN A 72 0.30 -11.11 -22.44
CA ASN A 72 -1.02 -11.74 -22.42
C ASN A 72 -1.45 -12.32 -21.06
N ILE A 73 -1.00 -11.75 -19.96
CA ILE A 73 -1.52 -12.12 -18.64
C ILE A 73 -2.91 -11.51 -18.48
N ASN A 74 -3.95 -12.26 -18.84
CA ASN A 74 -5.33 -11.79 -18.92
C ASN A 74 -6.29 -12.50 -17.95
N ALA A 75 -5.79 -13.41 -17.12
CA ALA A 75 -6.55 -14.15 -16.10
C ALA A 75 -5.72 -14.38 -14.84
N ALA A 76 -6.29 -15.08 -13.86
CA ALA A 76 -5.65 -15.37 -12.60
C ALA A 76 -4.64 -16.53 -12.71
N ILE A 77 -3.47 -16.32 -12.13
CA ILE A 77 -2.40 -17.30 -11.95
C ILE A 77 -2.13 -17.41 -10.45
N THR A 78 -2.30 -18.59 -9.89
CA THR A 78 -1.96 -18.80 -8.47
C THR A 78 -0.48 -19.10 -8.33
N ILE A 79 0.21 -18.33 -7.48
CA ILE A 79 1.53 -18.69 -6.98
C ILE A 79 1.31 -19.60 -5.78
N PRO A 80 1.67 -20.90 -5.86
CA PRO A 80 1.43 -21.83 -4.76
C PRO A 80 2.25 -21.47 -3.52
N ALA A 81 1.80 -21.91 -2.36
CA ALA A 81 2.42 -21.57 -1.08
C ALA A 81 3.95 -21.81 -1.06
N GLY A 82 4.67 -20.85 -0.53
CA GLY A 82 6.12 -20.84 -0.37
C GLY A 82 6.92 -20.64 -1.66
N LYS A 83 6.30 -20.45 -2.83
CA LYS A 83 6.99 -20.23 -4.10
C LYS A 83 7.32 -18.77 -4.36
N THR A 84 8.31 -18.56 -5.23
CA THR A 84 8.83 -17.23 -5.58
C THR A 84 8.61 -16.95 -7.07
N LEU A 85 8.12 -15.74 -7.37
CA LEU A 85 8.19 -15.11 -8.69
C LEU A 85 9.34 -14.10 -8.67
N TRP A 86 10.38 -14.34 -9.46
CA TRP A 86 11.51 -13.45 -9.58
C TRP A 86 11.47 -12.70 -10.90
N VAL A 87 11.19 -11.40 -10.83
CA VAL A 87 10.97 -10.55 -12.01
C VAL A 87 12.21 -9.72 -12.28
N GLN A 88 12.95 -10.08 -13.32
CA GLN A 88 14.09 -9.30 -13.84
C GLN A 88 13.78 -8.73 -15.24
N GLY A 89 12.77 -9.24 -15.90
CA GLY A 89 12.21 -8.77 -17.16
C GLY A 89 10.87 -8.07 -16.96
N THR A 90 10.02 -8.15 -17.97
CA THR A 90 8.68 -7.50 -17.95
C THR A 90 7.57 -8.52 -18.05
N VAL A 91 6.54 -8.35 -17.22
CA VAL A 91 5.28 -9.09 -17.33
C VAL A 91 4.17 -8.10 -17.69
N ARG A 92 3.44 -8.37 -18.77
CA ARG A 92 2.34 -7.51 -19.25
C ARG A 92 1.02 -8.23 -19.26
N GLY A 93 0.03 -7.58 -18.72
CA GLY A 93 -1.36 -7.99 -18.76
C GLY A 93 -2.27 -6.96 -19.43
N ASN A 94 -3.56 -7.26 -19.43
CA ASN A 94 -4.60 -6.38 -19.98
C ASN A 94 -5.46 -5.70 -18.90
N GLY A 95 -5.02 -5.73 -17.62
CA GLY A 95 -5.75 -5.20 -16.48
C GLY A 95 -6.67 -6.22 -15.79
N ARG A 96 -6.89 -7.40 -16.36
CA ARG A 96 -7.61 -8.52 -15.73
C ARG A 96 -6.69 -9.58 -15.16
N GLY A 97 -5.45 -9.59 -15.61
CA GLY A 97 -4.41 -10.49 -15.14
C GLY A 97 -4.03 -10.25 -13.69
N ARG A 98 -3.84 -11.34 -12.94
CA ARG A 98 -3.41 -11.25 -11.55
C ARG A 98 -2.59 -12.45 -11.13
N PHE A 99 -1.61 -12.22 -10.28
CA PHE A 99 -0.94 -13.28 -9.53
C PHE A 99 -1.54 -13.35 -8.12
N ILE A 100 -2.13 -14.50 -7.79
CA ILE A 100 -2.71 -14.76 -6.47
C ILE A 100 -1.65 -15.38 -5.58
N LEU A 101 -1.23 -14.66 -4.54
CA LEU A 101 -0.18 -15.07 -3.62
C LEU A 101 -0.79 -15.85 -2.45
N GLN A 102 -0.39 -17.12 -2.32
CA GLN A 102 -0.71 -17.97 -1.17
C GLN A 102 0.32 -17.79 -0.04
N ASP A 103 0.17 -18.53 1.06
CA ASP A 103 1.07 -18.41 2.22
C ASP A 103 2.55 -18.54 1.86
N GLY A 104 3.37 -17.65 2.39
CA GLY A 104 4.82 -17.65 2.22
C GLY A 104 5.32 -17.34 0.82
N CYS A 105 4.45 -16.84 -0.08
CA CYS A 105 4.85 -16.47 -1.43
C CYS A 105 5.74 -15.23 -1.44
N GLN A 106 6.65 -15.18 -2.42
CA GLN A 106 7.50 -14.04 -2.65
C GLN A 106 7.37 -13.54 -4.09
N VAL A 107 7.32 -12.22 -4.27
CA VAL A 107 7.51 -11.55 -5.57
C VAL A 107 8.69 -10.60 -5.41
N VAL A 108 9.76 -10.87 -6.14
CA VAL A 108 11.00 -10.10 -6.05
C VAL A 108 11.32 -9.50 -7.39
N GLY A 109 11.49 -8.18 -7.46
CA GLY A 109 11.94 -7.46 -8.64
C GLY A 109 13.41 -7.10 -8.53
N GLU A 110 14.15 -7.29 -9.58
CA GLU A 110 15.55 -6.88 -9.71
C GLU A 110 15.85 -6.43 -11.14
N GLN A 111 16.95 -5.67 -11.31
CA GLN A 111 17.46 -5.26 -12.63
C GLN A 111 16.42 -4.54 -13.52
N GLY A 112 15.49 -3.80 -12.90
CA GLY A 112 14.42 -3.13 -13.64
C GLY A 112 13.20 -4.00 -13.94
N GLY A 113 13.07 -5.15 -13.29
CA GLY A 113 11.91 -6.03 -13.39
C GLY A 113 10.59 -5.31 -13.15
N SER A 114 9.62 -5.52 -14.05
CA SER A 114 8.38 -4.76 -14.04
C SER A 114 7.13 -5.59 -14.31
N LEU A 115 6.03 -5.16 -13.66
CA LEU A 115 4.68 -5.66 -13.91
C LEU A 115 3.83 -4.53 -14.48
N HIS A 116 3.28 -4.72 -15.66
CA HIS A 116 2.44 -3.72 -16.32
C HIS A 116 1.02 -4.24 -16.54
N ASN A 117 0.00 -3.49 -16.06
CA ASN A 117 -1.41 -3.90 -16.11
C ASN A 117 -1.70 -5.30 -15.51
N VAL A 118 -1.02 -5.63 -14.42
CA VAL A 118 -1.18 -6.90 -13.68
C VAL A 118 -1.30 -6.59 -12.19
N THR A 119 -2.20 -7.28 -11.49
CA THR A 119 -2.36 -7.16 -10.04
C THR A 119 -1.59 -8.25 -9.30
N LEU A 120 -0.91 -7.90 -8.21
CA LEU A 120 -0.51 -8.84 -7.16
C LEU A 120 -1.64 -8.95 -6.14
N ASP A 121 -2.30 -10.09 -6.05
CA ASP A 121 -3.47 -10.33 -5.20
C ASP A 121 -3.06 -11.18 -4.00
N VAL A 122 -2.81 -10.52 -2.87
CA VAL A 122 -2.34 -11.16 -1.62
C VAL A 122 -3.50 -11.83 -0.91
N ARG A 123 -3.41 -13.14 -0.76
CA ARG A 123 -4.43 -13.98 -0.11
C ARG A 123 -3.87 -14.79 1.05
N GLY A 124 -2.57 -14.88 1.18
CA GLY A 124 -1.88 -15.66 2.20
C GLY A 124 -1.14 -14.83 3.24
N SER A 125 -0.70 -15.50 4.30
CA SER A 125 0.21 -14.97 5.32
C SER A 125 1.68 -15.09 4.86
N ASP A 126 2.57 -14.35 5.55
CA ASP A 126 4.02 -14.43 5.36
C ASP A 126 4.48 -14.10 3.90
N CYS A 127 3.68 -13.30 3.20
CA CYS A 127 3.99 -12.88 1.84
C CYS A 127 5.00 -11.73 1.80
N VAL A 128 5.88 -11.75 0.80
CA VAL A 128 6.89 -10.71 0.56
C VAL A 128 6.77 -10.19 -0.87
N ILE A 129 6.65 -8.88 -1.03
CA ILE A 129 6.73 -8.18 -2.32
C ILE A 129 7.84 -7.14 -2.21
N LYS A 130 8.88 -7.27 -3.04
CA LYS A 130 10.06 -6.42 -2.91
C LYS A 130 10.69 -6.04 -4.25
N GLY A 131 11.18 -4.79 -4.37
CA GLY A 131 12.03 -4.34 -5.48
C GLY A 131 11.34 -4.28 -6.84
N VAL A 132 10.03 -4.46 -6.93
CA VAL A 132 9.30 -4.53 -8.21
C VAL A 132 8.75 -3.16 -8.62
N THR A 133 8.87 -2.86 -9.92
CA THR A 133 8.20 -1.69 -10.52
C THR A 133 6.85 -2.11 -11.09
N MET A 134 5.81 -1.33 -10.80
CA MET A 134 4.45 -1.63 -11.26
C MET A 134 3.80 -0.41 -11.91
N SER A 135 2.97 -0.63 -12.94
CA SER A 135 2.26 0.44 -13.64
C SER A 135 1.05 -0.06 -14.41
N GLY A 136 0.22 0.89 -14.85
CA GLY A 136 -0.94 0.66 -15.73
C GLY A 136 -2.27 0.88 -15.06
N PHE A 137 -3.19 1.53 -15.79
CA PHE A 137 -4.55 1.87 -15.32
C PHE A 137 -5.58 0.75 -15.53
N GLY A 138 -5.18 -0.40 -16.08
CA GLY A 138 -6.09 -1.51 -16.30
C GLY A 138 -6.63 -2.16 -15.02
N PRO A 139 -5.77 -2.50 -14.03
CA PRO A 139 -6.20 -3.01 -12.74
C PRO A 139 -6.85 -1.94 -11.86
N VAL A 140 -7.73 -2.35 -10.94
CA VAL A 140 -8.22 -1.45 -9.86
C VAL A 140 -7.06 -1.07 -8.94
N ALA A 141 -6.19 -2.02 -8.58
CA ALA A 141 -4.99 -1.79 -7.81
C ALA A 141 -3.82 -2.63 -8.32
N GLN A 142 -2.59 -2.10 -8.16
CA GLN A 142 -1.40 -2.88 -8.49
C GLN A 142 -1.16 -3.99 -7.46
N ILE A 143 -1.33 -3.68 -6.17
CA ILE A 143 -1.32 -4.68 -5.10
C ILE A 143 -2.69 -4.63 -4.42
N PHE A 144 -3.40 -5.74 -4.46
CA PHE A 144 -4.67 -5.93 -3.77
C PHE A 144 -4.46 -6.87 -2.59
N ILE A 145 -4.97 -6.49 -1.42
CA ILE A 145 -4.85 -7.27 -0.19
C ILE A 145 -6.26 -7.54 0.33
N GLY A 146 -6.68 -8.79 0.30
CA GLY A 146 -8.01 -9.14 0.74
C GLY A 146 -8.39 -10.56 0.35
N GLY A 147 -9.65 -10.91 0.57
CA GLY A 147 -10.18 -12.22 0.24
C GLY A 147 -11.66 -12.27 0.53
N LYS A 148 -12.33 -13.29 0.03
CA LYS A 148 -13.74 -13.53 0.32
C LYS A 148 -13.94 -14.41 1.55
N GLU A 149 -12.90 -15.21 1.88
CA GLU A 149 -12.97 -16.17 2.98
C GLU A 149 -12.55 -15.50 4.29
N PRO A 150 -13.24 -15.77 5.40
CA PRO A 150 -12.85 -15.31 6.71
C PRO A 150 -11.49 -15.91 7.11
N GLN A 151 -10.50 -15.06 7.31
CA GLN A 151 -9.16 -15.50 7.74
C GLN A 151 -8.40 -14.38 8.43
N VAL A 152 -7.37 -14.74 9.18
CA VAL A 152 -6.37 -13.83 9.70
C VAL A 152 -5.09 -14.00 8.91
N MET A 153 -4.78 -13.01 8.06
CA MET A 153 -3.51 -12.93 7.35
C MET A 153 -2.44 -12.31 8.27
N ARG A 154 -1.19 -12.75 8.14
CA ARG A 154 -0.10 -12.29 9.01
C ARG A 154 1.15 -11.94 8.24
N ASN A 155 1.96 -11.05 8.82
CA ASN A 155 3.34 -10.79 8.42
C ASN A 155 3.52 -10.43 6.94
N LEU A 156 2.69 -9.52 6.40
CA LEU A 156 2.89 -9.02 5.05
C LEU A 156 4.07 -8.05 5.00
N ILE A 157 4.97 -8.24 4.04
CA ILE A 157 6.08 -7.31 3.76
C ILE A 157 5.95 -6.79 2.33
N ILE A 158 5.88 -5.47 2.19
CA ILE A 158 5.99 -4.76 0.91
C ILE A 158 7.13 -3.76 1.07
N ASP A 159 8.22 -3.93 0.33
CA ASP A 159 9.43 -3.16 0.53
C ASP A 159 10.06 -2.75 -0.81
N ASP A 160 10.55 -1.51 -0.89
CA ASP A 160 11.31 -0.99 -2.03
C ASP A 160 10.60 -1.17 -3.38
N ILE A 161 9.29 -0.88 -3.42
CA ILE A 161 8.52 -0.91 -4.67
C ILE A 161 8.37 0.48 -5.29
N THR A 162 8.20 0.52 -6.60
CA THR A 162 7.83 1.73 -7.32
C THR A 162 6.51 1.49 -8.05
N VAL A 163 5.50 2.34 -7.80
CA VAL A 163 4.23 2.29 -8.54
C VAL A 163 3.96 3.64 -9.17
N THR A 164 3.69 3.64 -10.47
CA THR A 164 3.41 4.87 -11.21
C THR A 164 2.36 4.64 -12.29
N HIS A 165 1.62 5.69 -12.66
CA HIS A 165 0.60 5.63 -13.71
C HIS A 165 -0.40 4.48 -13.48
N ALA A 166 -1.06 4.49 -12.32
CA ALA A 166 -1.98 3.44 -11.91
C ALA A 166 -3.26 4.03 -11.27
N ASN A 167 -4.25 3.18 -11.03
CA ASN A 167 -5.37 3.56 -10.18
C ASN A 167 -4.88 3.60 -8.72
N TYR A 168 -5.08 2.57 -7.92
CA TYR A 168 -4.48 2.45 -6.59
C TYR A 168 -3.13 1.75 -6.67
N ALA A 169 -2.15 2.19 -5.88
CA ALA A 169 -0.92 1.42 -5.78
C ALA A 169 -1.13 0.21 -4.86
N ILE A 170 -1.59 0.42 -3.64
CA ILE A 170 -1.91 -0.63 -2.67
C ILE A 170 -3.33 -0.41 -2.17
N LEU A 171 -4.19 -1.42 -2.33
CA LEU A 171 -5.57 -1.41 -1.86
C LEU A 171 -5.82 -2.62 -0.95
N ARG A 172 -6.06 -2.36 0.32
CA ARG A 172 -6.55 -3.31 1.31
C ARG A 172 -8.06 -3.19 1.42
N GLN A 173 -8.78 -4.32 1.31
CA GLN A 173 -10.23 -4.40 1.53
C GLN A 173 -10.53 -5.49 2.55
N GLY A 174 -10.76 -5.10 3.80
CA GLY A 174 -10.82 -5.99 4.95
C GLY A 174 -12.19 -6.55 5.31
N PHE A 175 -13.16 -6.61 4.39
CA PHE A 175 -14.55 -7.00 4.68
C PHE A 175 -14.71 -8.36 5.37
N HIS A 176 -13.86 -9.33 5.06
CA HIS A 176 -14.02 -10.72 5.52
C HIS A 176 -12.78 -11.26 6.21
N ASN A 177 -11.69 -10.50 6.21
CA ASN A 177 -10.43 -10.95 6.77
C ASN A 177 -9.73 -9.85 7.55
N GLN A 178 -8.88 -10.25 8.46
CA GLN A 178 -8.07 -9.39 9.31
C GLN A 178 -6.61 -9.47 8.90
N MET A 179 -5.87 -8.36 9.01
CA MET A 179 -4.41 -8.33 8.89
C MET A 179 -3.78 -8.15 10.28
N ASP A 180 -2.88 -9.03 10.63
CA ASP A 180 -2.12 -9.02 11.87
C ASP A 180 -0.62 -8.93 11.56
N GLY A 181 -0.11 -7.73 11.52
CA GLY A 181 1.25 -7.41 11.11
C GLY A 181 1.42 -7.16 9.61
N ALA A 182 1.69 -5.91 9.25
CA ALA A 182 2.10 -5.52 7.90
C ALA A 182 3.23 -4.49 7.97
N ARG A 183 4.18 -4.59 7.05
CA ARG A 183 5.27 -3.63 6.88
C ARG A 183 5.30 -3.18 5.42
N ILE A 184 5.03 -1.90 5.20
CA ILE A 184 5.10 -1.27 3.88
C ILE A 184 6.18 -0.19 4.01
N THR A 185 7.32 -0.39 3.31
CA THR A 185 8.51 0.44 3.55
C THR A 185 9.23 0.82 2.26
N HIS A 186 10.02 1.91 2.30
CA HIS A 186 10.99 2.36 1.28
C HIS A 186 10.44 2.46 -0.16
N SER A 187 9.18 2.87 -0.34
CA SER A 187 8.52 2.79 -1.64
C SER A 187 8.22 4.16 -2.22
N ARG A 188 8.03 4.21 -3.55
CA ARG A 188 7.67 5.40 -4.31
C ARG A 188 6.35 5.22 -5.03
N PHE A 189 5.49 6.22 -4.90
CA PHE A 189 4.16 6.22 -5.52
C PHE A 189 3.94 7.56 -6.24
N SER A 190 3.59 7.52 -7.52
CA SER A 190 3.34 8.75 -8.27
C SER A 190 2.34 8.58 -9.41
N ASP A 191 1.72 9.68 -9.79
CA ASP A 191 0.83 9.74 -10.95
C ASP A 191 -0.32 8.73 -10.85
N LEU A 192 -1.00 8.72 -9.68
CA LEU A 192 -2.08 7.79 -9.39
C LEU A 192 -3.44 8.48 -9.52
N GLN A 193 -4.44 7.75 -9.98
CA GLN A 193 -5.84 8.21 -10.04
C GLN A 193 -6.61 7.92 -8.75
N GLY A 194 -6.23 6.88 -8.03
CA GLY A 194 -6.71 6.57 -6.67
C GLY A 194 -5.60 6.80 -5.65
N ASP A 195 -5.80 6.38 -4.43
CA ASP A 195 -4.87 6.60 -3.35
C ASP A 195 -3.57 5.78 -3.51
N ALA A 196 -2.47 6.26 -2.92
CA ALA A 196 -1.22 5.50 -2.98
C ALA A 196 -1.30 4.25 -2.09
N ILE A 197 -1.73 4.42 -0.84
CA ILE A 197 -2.00 3.30 0.06
C ILE A 197 -3.39 3.51 0.64
N GLU A 198 -4.34 2.67 0.25
CA GLU A 198 -5.67 2.64 0.86
C GLU A 198 -5.84 1.36 1.67
N TRP A 199 -5.87 1.51 2.98
CA TRP A 199 -6.10 0.46 3.95
C TRP A 199 -7.51 0.57 4.48
N ASN A 200 -8.48 0.09 3.70
CA ASN A 200 -9.90 0.38 3.89
C ASN A 200 -10.67 -0.82 4.45
N VAL A 201 -11.72 -0.52 5.23
CA VAL A 201 -12.52 -1.51 5.95
C VAL A 201 -11.62 -2.46 6.75
N ALA A 202 -10.59 -1.88 7.38
CA ALA A 202 -9.53 -2.56 8.11
C ALA A 202 -9.99 -2.93 9.54
N ILE A 203 -11.15 -3.55 9.64
CA ILE A 203 -11.77 -3.95 10.91
C ILE A 203 -10.87 -4.94 11.64
N HIS A 204 -10.43 -4.56 12.84
CA HIS A 204 -9.49 -5.33 13.67
C HIS A 204 -8.07 -5.50 13.10
N ASP A 205 -7.74 -4.89 11.96
CA ASP A 205 -6.36 -4.88 11.48
C ASP A 205 -5.45 -4.19 12.50
N ARG A 206 -4.24 -4.71 12.68
CA ARG A 206 -3.31 -4.22 13.69
C ARG A 206 -1.85 -4.47 13.37
N ASP A 207 -0.98 -3.80 14.13
CA ASP A 207 0.47 -3.95 14.07
C ASP A 207 1.02 -3.62 12.67
N ILE A 208 0.63 -2.44 12.15
CA ILE A 208 0.94 -1.98 10.80
C ILE A 208 2.03 -0.91 10.85
N LEU A 209 3.09 -1.08 10.06
CA LEU A 209 4.11 -0.06 9.82
C LEU A 209 4.06 0.39 8.36
N ILE A 210 3.86 1.69 8.15
CA ILE A 210 3.96 2.37 6.85
C ILE A 210 5.04 3.44 6.99
N SER A 211 6.20 3.27 6.33
CA SER A 211 7.29 4.22 6.51
C SER A 211 8.21 4.38 5.32
N ASP A 212 8.92 5.52 5.30
CA ASP A 212 9.98 5.80 4.35
C ASP A 212 9.47 5.86 2.89
N HIS A 213 8.39 6.63 2.67
CA HIS A 213 7.77 6.76 1.36
C HIS A 213 7.94 8.13 0.74
N VAL A 214 8.00 8.13 -0.60
CA VAL A 214 7.81 9.32 -1.45
C VAL A 214 6.49 9.15 -2.21
N ILE A 215 5.57 10.11 -2.05
CA ILE A 215 4.21 10.09 -2.62
C ILE A 215 3.96 11.40 -3.36
N GLU A 216 3.68 11.34 -4.66
CA GLU A 216 3.57 12.54 -5.48
C GLU A 216 2.44 12.43 -6.51
N ARG A 217 1.75 13.54 -6.75
CA ARG A 217 0.74 13.66 -7.82
C ARG A 217 -0.37 12.60 -7.73
N ILE A 218 -1.10 12.65 -6.63
CA ILE A 218 -2.29 11.82 -6.43
C ILE A 218 -3.50 12.62 -6.87
N ASP A 219 -4.20 12.14 -7.88
CA ASP A 219 -5.32 12.85 -8.49
C ASP A 219 -6.50 13.01 -7.53
N CYS A 220 -6.97 14.22 -7.34
CA CYS A 220 -8.12 14.56 -6.50
C CYS A 220 -9.28 15.20 -7.28
N THR A 221 -9.28 15.09 -8.59
CA THR A 221 -10.25 15.79 -9.45
C THR A 221 -11.66 15.19 -9.46
N ASN A 222 -11.84 13.97 -8.96
CA ASN A 222 -13.12 13.29 -8.93
C ASN A 222 -13.34 12.57 -7.58
N GLY A 223 -13.99 13.21 -6.64
CA GLY A 223 -14.24 12.70 -5.29
C GLY A 223 -15.07 11.41 -5.18
N LYS A 224 -15.42 10.75 -6.28
CA LYS A 224 -16.05 9.42 -6.24
C LYS A 224 -15.04 8.28 -6.34
N ILE A 225 -13.91 8.52 -7.00
CA ILE A 225 -12.84 7.54 -7.21
C ILE A 225 -11.46 8.16 -6.97
N ASN A 226 -11.28 9.45 -7.22
CA ASN A 226 -10.02 10.16 -7.13
C ASN A 226 -10.04 11.03 -5.86
N TRP A 227 -9.89 10.40 -4.70
CA TRP A 227 -9.94 11.07 -3.41
C TRP A 227 -8.72 11.93 -3.12
N GLY A 228 -7.59 11.60 -3.77
CA GLY A 228 -6.35 12.34 -3.63
C GLY A 228 -5.67 12.13 -2.28
N ILE A 229 -5.71 10.92 -1.75
CA ILE A 229 -5.11 10.55 -0.46
C ILE A 229 -3.78 9.84 -0.71
N GLY A 230 -2.73 10.27 0.01
CA GLY A 230 -1.47 9.56 0.00
C GLY A 230 -1.57 8.23 0.75
N ILE A 231 -1.92 8.29 2.02
CA ILE A 231 -2.05 7.11 2.90
C ILE A 231 -3.37 7.21 3.64
N GLY A 232 -4.29 6.30 3.37
CA GLY A 232 -5.57 6.15 4.07
C GLY A 232 -5.59 4.89 4.95
N LEU A 233 -6.05 5.01 6.20
CA LEU A 233 -6.33 3.90 7.11
C LEU A 233 -7.72 4.07 7.68
N ALA A 234 -8.64 3.17 7.36
CA ALA A 234 -10.02 3.21 7.83
C ALA A 234 -10.41 1.89 8.51
N GLY A 235 -10.66 1.94 9.81
CA GLY A 235 -11.09 0.78 10.60
C GLY A 235 -12.58 0.46 10.48
N SER A 236 -13.42 1.47 10.19
CA SER A 236 -14.86 1.27 10.15
C SER A 236 -15.40 0.93 8.77
N THR A 237 -16.66 0.53 8.77
CA THR A 237 -17.48 0.38 7.57
C THR A 237 -17.95 1.74 7.05
N TYR A 238 -18.63 1.75 5.91
CA TYR A 238 -19.10 2.97 5.22
C TYR A 238 -20.17 3.80 5.95
N ASP A 239 -20.62 3.39 7.14
CA ASP A 239 -21.68 4.09 7.87
C ASP A 239 -21.21 5.29 8.71
N ASN A 240 -19.89 5.52 8.76
CA ASN A 240 -19.26 6.59 9.55
C ASN A 240 -19.64 6.57 11.04
N SER A 241 -20.02 5.43 11.60
CA SER A 241 -20.39 5.30 13.00
C SER A 241 -19.20 5.17 13.94
N TYR A 242 -18.01 4.85 13.40
CA TYR A 242 -16.74 4.67 14.11
C TYR A 242 -16.84 3.79 15.37
N PRO A 243 -17.40 2.59 15.29
CA PRO A 243 -17.52 1.74 16.46
C PRO A 243 -16.16 1.32 16.99
N GLU A 244 -16.00 1.37 18.31
CA GLU A 244 -14.72 1.15 18.98
C GLU A 244 -14.11 -0.22 18.73
N ASP A 245 -14.94 -1.23 18.62
CA ASP A 245 -14.54 -2.62 18.36
C ASP A 245 -14.05 -2.84 16.91
N GLN A 246 -14.40 -1.97 15.98
CA GLN A 246 -13.98 -2.05 14.57
C GLN A 246 -12.73 -1.25 14.23
N ALA A 247 -12.11 -0.59 15.19
CA ALA A 247 -10.95 0.26 14.95
C ALA A 247 -9.74 -0.51 14.39
N VAL A 248 -9.02 0.11 13.46
CA VAL A 248 -7.65 -0.28 13.13
C VAL A 248 -6.72 0.14 14.27
N LYS A 249 -5.79 -0.74 14.68
CA LYS A 249 -5.04 -0.56 15.94
C LYS A 249 -3.54 -0.73 15.79
N ASN A 250 -2.78 -0.08 16.68
CA ASN A 250 -1.34 -0.28 16.81
C ASN A 250 -0.60 -0.06 15.49
N PHE A 251 -0.70 1.12 14.90
CA PHE A 251 0.01 1.40 13.65
C PHE A 251 0.94 2.61 13.75
N VAL A 252 1.91 2.63 12.87
CA VAL A 252 2.85 3.74 12.73
C VAL A 252 2.91 4.17 11.27
N VAL A 253 2.73 5.48 11.04
CA VAL A 253 3.03 6.14 9.76
C VAL A 253 4.21 7.09 10.01
N ALA A 254 5.34 6.86 9.34
CA ALA A 254 6.55 7.62 9.64
C ALA A 254 7.41 7.91 8.40
N ASN A 255 8.17 9.03 8.43
CA ASN A 255 9.14 9.38 7.40
C ASN A 255 8.50 9.48 6.00
N ILE A 256 7.38 10.20 5.90
CA ILE A 256 6.64 10.37 4.65
C ILE A 256 7.02 11.72 4.03
N THR A 257 7.40 11.70 2.78
CA THR A 257 7.51 12.91 1.96
C THR A 257 6.44 12.85 0.87
N GLY A 258 5.58 13.86 0.80
CA GLY A 258 4.50 13.86 -0.19
C GLY A 258 4.20 15.23 -0.77
N SER A 259 3.72 15.23 -2.02
CA SER A 259 3.30 16.45 -2.70
C SER A 259 2.13 16.22 -3.65
N ASP A 260 1.46 17.33 -3.96
CA ASP A 260 0.45 17.38 -5.01
C ASP A 260 -0.66 16.34 -4.77
N CYS A 261 -1.24 16.37 -3.56
CA CYS A 261 -2.38 15.56 -3.15
C CYS A 261 -3.32 16.38 -2.27
N ARG A 262 -4.52 15.87 -2.02
CA ARG A 262 -5.52 16.53 -1.16
C ARG A 262 -5.23 16.33 0.32
N GLN A 263 -4.93 15.10 0.70
CA GLN A 263 -4.54 14.71 2.06
C GLN A 263 -3.34 13.76 1.96
N LEU A 264 -2.31 14.00 2.74
CA LEU A 264 -1.17 13.10 2.71
C LEU A 264 -1.36 11.90 3.63
N VAL A 265 -1.98 12.10 4.80
CA VAL A 265 -2.39 11.01 5.69
C VAL A 265 -3.83 11.21 6.13
N HIS A 266 -4.63 10.17 6.01
CA HIS A 266 -6.03 10.10 6.38
C HIS A 266 -6.27 8.89 7.29
N VAL A 267 -6.89 9.12 8.46
CA VAL A 267 -7.20 8.04 9.39
C VAL A 267 -8.65 8.15 9.85
N GLU A 268 -9.40 7.07 9.69
CA GLU A 268 -10.76 6.92 10.22
C GLU A 268 -10.83 5.74 11.20
N ASN A 269 -11.42 5.98 12.36
CA ASN A 269 -11.58 4.95 13.40
C ASN A 269 -10.28 4.21 13.71
N GLY A 270 -9.23 4.96 14.04
CA GLY A 270 -7.92 4.43 14.43
C GLY A 270 -7.67 4.55 15.93
N LYS A 271 -6.94 3.58 16.51
CA LYS A 271 -6.55 3.60 17.92
C LYS A 271 -5.10 3.21 18.14
N HIS A 272 -4.46 3.84 19.13
CA HIS A 272 -3.09 3.54 19.53
C HIS A 272 -2.08 3.66 18.37
N PHE A 273 -1.99 4.84 17.75
CA PHE A 273 -1.12 5.04 16.60
C PHE A 273 -0.20 6.26 16.71
N VAL A 274 0.80 6.26 15.87
CA VAL A 274 1.76 7.36 15.75
C VAL A 274 1.89 7.79 14.31
N ILE A 275 1.78 9.09 14.04
CA ILE A 275 2.14 9.72 12.77
C ILE A 275 3.30 10.66 13.04
N ARG A 276 4.45 10.48 12.37
CA ARG A 276 5.63 11.31 12.63
C ARG A 276 6.52 11.52 11.42
N ASN A 277 7.29 12.62 11.44
CA ASN A 277 8.26 12.95 10.40
C ASN A 277 7.59 13.04 9.02
N VAL A 278 6.55 13.82 8.88
CA VAL A 278 5.82 14.01 7.62
C VAL A 278 6.22 15.35 7.01
N LYS A 279 6.69 15.31 5.76
CA LYS A 279 6.98 16.49 4.95
C LYS A 279 6.00 16.57 3.80
N ALA A 280 5.22 17.64 3.76
CA ALA A 280 4.17 17.85 2.79
C ALA A 280 4.37 19.13 1.99
N LYS A 281 4.09 19.08 0.71
CA LYS A 281 4.17 20.23 -0.18
C LYS A 281 2.98 20.25 -1.15
N ASN A 282 2.46 21.44 -1.46
CA ASN A 282 1.35 21.60 -2.41
C ASN A 282 0.12 20.75 -2.03
N ILE A 283 -0.20 20.67 -0.75
CA ILE A 283 -1.44 20.02 -0.30
C ILE A 283 -2.59 20.98 -0.57
N THR A 284 -3.23 20.80 -1.70
CA THR A 284 -4.29 21.68 -2.18
C THR A 284 -5.37 20.83 -2.82
N PRO A 285 -6.56 20.82 -2.27
CA PRO A 285 -7.68 20.17 -2.92
C PRO A 285 -8.12 20.97 -4.14
N ASP A 286 -8.51 20.30 -5.18
CA ASP A 286 -9.34 20.89 -6.20
C ASP A 286 -10.79 20.97 -5.68
N PHE A 287 -11.10 22.02 -4.95
CA PHE A 287 -12.44 22.26 -4.38
C PHE A 287 -13.54 22.39 -5.44
N SER A 288 -13.19 22.62 -6.70
CA SER A 288 -14.19 22.81 -7.74
C SER A 288 -15.05 21.57 -7.97
N LYS A 289 -14.51 20.38 -7.68
CA LYS A 289 -15.17 19.10 -7.90
C LYS A 289 -15.49 18.33 -6.61
N ASN A 290 -14.85 18.69 -5.50
CA ASN A 290 -14.96 17.99 -4.21
C ASN A 290 -15.44 18.94 -3.10
N ALA A 291 -16.38 19.84 -3.39
CA ALA A 291 -16.97 20.71 -2.38
C ALA A 291 -17.56 19.88 -1.24
N GLY A 292 -17.10 20.15 0.00
CA GLY A 292 -17.55 19.48 1.20
C GLY A 292 -16.64 18.35 1.71
N ILE A 293 -15.52 18.07 1.05
CA ILE A 293 -14.52 17.15 1.59
C ILE A 293 -13.49 17.96 2.40
N ASP A 294 -13.27 17.53 3.63
CA ASP A 294 -12.35 18.19 4.55
C ASP A 294 -10.91 18.20 4.01
N ASN A 295 -10.22 19.31 4.23
CA ASN A 295 -8.91 19.57 3.69
C ASN A 295 -7.87 19.74 4.81
N ALA A 296 -7.01 18.76 4.95
CA ALA A 296 -5.87 18.82 5.85
C ALA A 296 -4.70 17.98 5.32
N THR A 297 -3.47 18.33 5.67
CA THR A 297 -2.32 17.47 5.39
C THR A 297 -2.46 16.13 6.11
N ILE A 298 -2.90 16.18 7.38
CA ILE A 298 -3.25 15.01 8.18
C ILE A 298 -4.71 15.15 8.62
N ALA A 299 -5.57 14.25 8.20
CA ALA A 299 -7.00 14.21 8.51
C ALA A 299 -7.32 13.03 9.43
N ILE A 300 -7.97 13.31 10.56
CA ILE A 300 -8.25 12.32 11.60
C ILE A 300 -9.73 12.35 11.93
N TYR A 301 -10.42 11.22 11.82
CA TYR A 301 -11.84 11.06 12.04
C TYR A 301 -12.14 9.96 13.07
N GLY A 302 -12.81 10.29 14.15
CA GLY A 302 -13.28 9.33 15.16
C GLY A 302 -12.17 8.46 15.77
N CYS A 303 -10.98 9.03 16.01
CA CYS A 303 -9.80 8.30 16.49
C CYS A 303 -9.50 8.59 17.95
N ASP A 304 -8.82 7.65 18.62
CA ASP A 304 -8.38 7.74 20.00
C ASP A 304 -6.92 7.33 20.21
N ASN A 305 -6.30 7.85 21.27
CA ASN A 305 -4.96 7.45 21.73
C ASN A 305 -3.90 7.50 20.63
N PHE A 306 -3.64 8.68 20.08
CA PHE A 306 -2.66 8.87 19.03
C PHE A 306 -1.66 9.98 19.34
N VAL A 307 -0.53 9.92 18.65
CA VAL A 307 0.51 10.96 18.66
C VAL A 307 0.77 11.41 17.23
N ILE A 308 0.79 12.73 17.03
CA ILE A 308 1.21 13.35 15.76
C ILE A 308 2.39 14.27 16.09
N ASP A 309 3.55 14.00 15.50
CA ASP A 309 4.80 14.71 15.81
C ASP A 309 5.62 15.01 14.56
N ASN A 310 6.30 16.15 14.56
CA ASN A 310 7.24 16.58 13.52
C ASN A 310 6.62 16.61 12.11
N ILE A 311 5.60 17.46 11.94
CA ILE A 311 4.93 17.67 10.66
C ILE A 311 5.38 18.99 10.05
N ASP A 312 5.87 18.95 8.83
CA ASP A 312 6.27 20.11 8.03
C ASP A 312 5.40 20.23 6.79
N MET A 313 4.84 21.41 6.57
CA MET A 313 3.99 21.68 5.42
C MET A 313 4.39 22.98 4.75
N THR A 314 4.58 22.95 3.44
CA THR A 314 4.92 24.10 2.66
C THR A 314 4.00 24.27 1.45
N ASN A 315 3.76 25.52 1.06
CA ASN A 315 2.98 25.89 -0.12
C ASN A 315 1.62 25.15 -0.22
N SER A 316 0.89 25.08 0.88
CA SER A 316 -0.38 24.37 0.97
C SER A 316 -1.51 25.29 1.40
N ALA A 317 -2.72 25.07 0.88
CA ALA A 317 -3.88 25.91 1.13
C ALA A 317 -4.79 25.40 2.25
N GLY A 318 -4.54 24.18 2.76
CA GLY A 318 -5.36 23.54 3.77
C GLY A 318 -4.83 23.64 5.20
N MET A 319 -5.50 22.96 6.11
CA MET A 319 -5.05 22.80 7.49
C MET A 319 -3.83 21.87 7.55
N LEU A 320 -2.94 22.11 8.51
CA LEU A 320 -1.84 21.18 8.79
C LEU A 320 -2.41 19.86 9.35
N ILE A 321 -3.25 19.96 10.35
CA ILE A 321 -3.93 18.82 10.99
C ILE A 321 -5.41 19.18 11.16
N GLY A 322 -6.28 18.32 10.71
CA GLY A 322 -7.72 18.39 10.92
C GLY A 322 -8.17 17.23 11.83
N LEU A 323 -8.94 17.54 12.85
CA LEU A 323 -9.51 16.57 13.79
C LEU A 323 -11.02 16.68 13.76
N TRP A 324 -11.70 15.62 13.39
CA TRP A 324 -13.15 15.57 13.35
C TRP A 324 -13.67 14.47 14.29
N ARG A 325 -14.57 14.87 15.16
CA ARG A 325 -15.37 13.97 15.98
C ARG A 325 -16.73 13.83 15.30
N ARG A 326 -17.10 12.65 14.94
CA ARG A 326 -18.47 12.35 14.53
C ARG A 326 -19.13 11.46 15.56
#